data_cd4f396140468c299a118d713f3f1206
#
_entry.id   cd4f396140468c299a118d713f3f1206
#
_cell.length_a   1.000
_cell.length_b   1.000
_cell.length_c   1.000
_cell.angle_alpha   90.00
_cell.angle_beta   90.00
_cell.angle_gamma   90.00
#
_symmetry.space_group_name_H-M   'P 1'
#
loop_
_entity.id
_entity.type
_entity.pdbx_description
1 polymer ?
#
loop_
_entity_poly.entity_id
_entity_poly.type
_entity_poly.pdbx_seq_one_letter_code
_entity_poly.pdbx_strand_id
1 'polypeptide(L)'
;MDETSFSDKEVIRLINEYYIPVRVDNDRRPDINKRYNQGGWPTVAMLTAEGEIITGVTYLEPETMKKMLNDIAGLYSNNRSEIEEAIKKIQAQRAEFEHPAPGELSQAVMAHVLEVAGDVHDKEMGGFGALAKFPYANVLNLILTVLAEGSIGELEDMLTITLDAMATGGMYDQLEGGFFRYSTNRDWSVPHYEKMLEDNAALLAVYAEASHILKSDEYERVARDVYRYMESQMRNSKNGAFGGSQDADEVYYGLDESARKEHGAPAVDPTVYSGWNALAASSILRCYQVFGDEEFRERAIGVLDFIWNNMWDAKFGAYHFYNGRPQVPGLLADTALLATACLDAYESGAGEIWLSRSMEAATWMLTNLEDESEGGFYDSDAPPGEPGLFPVRIKPPVENSQAASALIRLRQNTGQVRFGEAAERALLFYAGSYKELGLFSAEYAITVQRLLEPPVRVTIAGPPGESGTGEMIRAAHKARIPFRSVEVLDPEIHGEELDATGYGYAGKPIAYICVGASCQPPVTDPADLPGRLEAGWASVSR
;
A
#
# COMPACT_ATOMS: atom_id res chain seq x y z
N MET A 1 -18.89 21.41 -0.62
CA MET A 1 -19.95 21.55 -1.64
C MET A 1 -21.31 21.10 -1.13
N ASP A 2 -21.41 20.10 -0.28
CA ASP A 2 -22.71 19.63 0.23
C ASP A 2 -23.47 20.75 0.97
N GLU A 3 -22.78 21.52 1.81
CA GLU A 3 -23.37 22.64 2.56
C GLU A 3 -23.51 23.96 1.76
N THR A 4 -22.95 24.02 0.57
CA THR A 4 -22.91 25.22 -0.28
C THR A 4 -23.64 24.98 -1.61
N SER A 5 -22.90 24.57 -2.63
CA SER A 5 -23.41 24.48 -4.00
C SER A 5 -24.53 23.44 -4.16
N PHE A 6 -24.41 22.27 -3.54
CA PHE A 6 -25.45 21.21 -3.63
C PHE A 6 -26.63 21.45 -2.67
N SER A 7 -26.56 22.45 -1.77
CA SER A 7 -27.69 22.91 -0.95
C SER A 7 -28.41 24.12 -1.55
N ASP A 8 -27.89 24.73 -2.64
CA ASP A 8 -28.55 25.83 -3.34
C ASP A 8 -29.75 25.31 -4.12
N LYS A 9 -30.92 25.94 -3.91
CA LYS A 9 -32.21 25.49 -4.48
C LYS A 9 -32.23 25.51 -5.99
N GLU A 10 -31.54 26.46 -6.62
CA GLU A 10 -31.51 26.60 -8.08
C GLU A 10 -30.55 25.56 -8.70
N VAL A 11 -29.42 25.28 -8.05
CA VAL A 11 -28.52 24.19 -8.45
C VAL A 11 -29.26 22.86 -8.38
N ILE A 12 -29.98 22.56 -7.28
CA ILE A 12 -30.80 21.37 -7.13
C ILE A 12 -31.84 21.26 -8.25
N ARG A 13 -32.53 22.37 -8.57
CA ARG A 13 -33.52 22.39 -9.65
C ARG A 13 -32.89 22.06 -10.99
N LEU A 14 -31.78 22.70 -11.34
CA LEU A 14 -31.09 22.48 -12.63
C LEU A 14 -30.59 21.04 -12.76
N ILE A 15 -30.01 20.49 -11.70
CA ILE A 15 -29.54 19.09 -11.67
C ILE A 15 -30.72 18.13 -11.94
N ASN A 16 -31.83 18.28 -11.21
CA ASN A 16 -32.98 17.39 -11.34
C ASN A 16 -33.74 17.55 -12.68
N GLU A 17 -33.65 18.71 -13.29
CA GLU A 17 -34.35 18.99 -14.58
C GLU A 17 -33.56 18.51 -15.79
N TYR A 18 -32.22 18.66 -15.78
CA TYR A 18 -31.39 18.44 -16.97
C TYR A 18 -30.42 17.26 -16.85
N TYR A 19 -30.21 16.68 -15.66
CA TYR A 19 -29.19 15.65 -15.42
C TYR A 19 -29.76 14.46 -14.67
N ILE A 20 -29.02 13.36 -14.75
CA ILE A 20 -29.19 12.18 -13.87
C ILE A 20 -28.03 12.21 -12.86
N PRO A 21 -28.27 12.67 -11.62
CA PRO A 21 -27.21 12.74 -10.62
C PRO A 21 -26.84 11.34 -10.11
N VAL A 22 -25.55 11.06 -10.07
CA VAL A 22 -25.00 9.85 -9.47
C VAL A 22 -23.96 10.27 -8.43
N ARG A 23 -24.14 9.85 -7.20
CA ARG A 23 -23.15 10.03 -6.12
C ARG A 23 -22.33 8.76 -5.98
N VAL A 24 -21.02 8.92 -5.97
CA VAL A 24 -20.05 7.83 -5.83
C VAL A 24 -19.24 8.06 -4.56
N ASP A 25 -19.18 7.07 -3.73
CA ASP A 25 -18.26 7.00 -2.60
C ASP A 25 -16.89 6.57 -3.14
N ASN A 26 -15.89 7.42 -2.94
CA ASN A 26 -14.54 7.22 -3.46
C ASN A 26 -13.88 5.97 -2.89
N ASP A 27 -14.05 5.73 -1.60
CA ASP A 27 -13.39 4.62 -0.92
C ASP A 27 -14.01 3.28 -1.29
N ARG A 28 -15.35 3.27 -1.52
CA ARG A 28 -16.07 2.05 -1.96
C ARG A 28 -15.93 1.77 -3.44
N ARG A 29 -15.62 2.76 -4.25
CA ARG A 29 -15.51 2.63 -5.71
C ARG A 29 -14.25 3.35 -6.24
N PRO A 30 -13.06 2.89 -5.82
CA PRO A 30 -11.78 3.46 -6.30
C PRO A 30 -11.61 3.27 -7.81
N ASP A 31 -12.22 2.25 -8.40
CA ASP A 31 -12.27 2.01 -9.84
C ASP A 31 -12.97 3.13 -10.59
N ILE A 32 -14.10 3.64 -10.07
CA ILE A 32 -14.80 4.80 -10.63
C ILE A 32 -13.97 6.06 -10.41
N ASN A 33 -13.44 6.26 -9.20
CA ASN A 33 -12.62 7.42 -8.90
C ASN A 33 -11.42 7.54 -9.84
N LYS A 34 -10.68 6.47 -10.08
CA LYS A 34 -9.53 6.46 -10.99
C LYS A 34 -9.88 6.92 -12.41
N ARG A 35 -11.09 6.67 -12.88
CA ARG A 35 -11.56 7.00 -14.23
C ARG A 35 -12.12 8.40 -14.35
N TYR A 36 -12.76 8.91 -13.29
CA TYR A 36 -13.57 10.13 -13.36
C TYR A 36 -13.08 11.28 -12.48
N ASN A 37 -12.08 11.08 -11.63
CA ASN A 37 -11.51 12.12 -10.77
C ASN A 37 -10.87 13.23 -11.61
N GLN A 38 -11.06 14.48 -11.18
CA GLN A 38 -10.59 15.68 -11.85
C GLN A 38 -9.44 16.37 -11.10
N GLY A 39 -8.60 15.58 -10.45
CA GLY A 39 -7.40 16.07 -9.75
C GLY A 39 -7.63 16.50 -8.31
N GLY A 40 -8.75 16.10 -7.70
CA GLY A 40 -9.02 16.36 -6.26
C GLY A 40 -10.46 16.11 -5.87
N TRP A 41 -10.75 16.31 -4.60
CA TRP A 41 -12.09 16.19 -4.03
C TRP A 41 -12.58 17.51 -3.45
N PRO A 42 -13.90 17.77 -3.51
CA PRO A 42 -14.90 17.01 -4.25
C PRO A 42 -14.66 17.06 -5.75
N THR A 43 -15.02 15.99 -6.46
CA THR A 43 -15.04 15.95 -7.94
C THR A 43 -16.45 15.96 -8.45
N VAL A 44 -16.72 16.76 -9.49
CA VAL A 44 -17.96 16.76 -10.27
C VAL A 44 -17.61 16.54 -11.72
N ALA A 45 -17.97 15.38 -12.28
CA ALA A 45 -17.79 15.06 -13.69
C ALA A 45 -19.15 15.12 -14.41
N MET A 46 -19.20 15.86 -15.52
CA MET A 46 -20.35 15.91 -16.43
C MET A 46 -20.12 14.91 -17.55
N LEU A 47 -21.04 13.96 -17.68
CA LEU A 47 -20.90 12.84 -18.60
C LEU A 47 -21.94 12.88 -19.72
N THR A 48 -21.64 12.25 -20.84
CA THR A 48 -22.64 11.88 -21.85
C THR A 48 -23.54 10.77 -21.33
N ALA A 49 -24.61 10.44 -22.06
CA ALA A 49 -25.46 9.30 -21.76
C ALA A 49 -24.70 7.96 -21.84
N GLU A 50 -23.63 7.93 -22.62
CA GLU A 50 -22.72 6.79 -22.80
C GLU A 50 -21.64 6.73 -21.71
N GLY A 51 -21.58 7.72 -20.79
CA GLY A 51 -20.63 7.76 -19.66
C GLY A 51 -19.26 8.36 -20.00
N GLU A 52 -19.10 9.05 -21.11
CA GLU A 52 -17.87 9.75 -21.48
C GLU A 52 -17.81 11.14 -20.83
N ILE A 53 -16.62 11.59 -20.43
CA ILE A 53 -16.43 12.88 -19.77
C ILE A 53 -16.57 14.02 -20.79
N ILE A 54 -17.53 14.91 -20.56
CA ILE A 54 -17.68 16.17 -21.29
C ILE A 54 -16.77 17.24 -20.67
N THR A 55 -16.83 17.35 -19.34
CA THR A 55 -15.99 18.23 -18.54
C THR A 55 -16.02 17.78 -17.08
N GLY A 56 -15.07 18.28 -16.29
CA GLY A 56 -15.06 18.02 -14.86
C GLY A 56 -14.36 19.14 -14.10
N VAL A 57 -14.73 19.24 -12.82
CA VAL A 57 -14.24 20.27 -11.92
C VAL A 57 -14.11 19.70 -10.51
N THR A 58 -13.33 20.38 -9.68
CA THR A 58 -13.28 20.10 -8.25
C THR A 58 -14.35 20.93 -7.54
N TYR A 59 -13.97 21.97 -6.80
CA TYR A 59 -14.93 22.82 -6.11
C TYR A 59 -15.44 23.97 -6.99
N LEU A 60 -16.75 24.23 -6.97
CA LEU A 60 -17.38 25.43 -7.57
C LEU A 60 -18.33 26.09 -6.60
N GLU A 61 -18.30 27.43 -6.56
CA GLU A 61 -19.30 28.24 -5.89
C GLU A 61 -20.68 28.12 -6.57
N PRO A 62 -21.80 28.31 -5.85
CA PRO A 62 -23.15 28.12 -6.36
C PRO A 62 -23.43 28.84 -7.68
N GLU A 63 -23.02 30.10 -7.83
CA GLU A 63 -23.27 30.90 -9.05
C GLU A 63 -22.51 30.35 -10.26
N THR A 64 -21.26 29.93 -10.06
CA THR A 64 -20.44 29.31 -11.11
C THR A 64 -21.01 27.95 -11.50
N MET A 65 -21.49 27.17 -10.53
CA MET A 65 -22.15 25.87 -10.77
C MET A 65 -23.43 26.04 -11.60
N LYS A 66 -24.30 27.01 -11.28
CA LYS A 66 -25.51 27.32 -12.06
C LYS A 66 -25.19 27.62 -13.52
N LYS A 67 -24.17 28.46 -13.73
CA LYS A 67 -23.71 28.81 -15.06
C LYS A 67 -23.24 27.57 -15.83
N MET A 68 -22.34 26.78 -15.23
CA MET A 68 -21.82 25.56 -15.83
C MET A 68 -22.94 24.57 -16.19
N LEU A 69 -23.90 24.33 -15.29
CA LEU A 69 -25.01 23.42 -15.52
C LEU A 69 -25.85 23.86 -16.73
N ASN A 70 -26.20 25.17 -16.83
CA ASN A 70 -26.95 25.68 -17.96
C ASN A 70 -26.17 25.61 -19.29
N ASP A 71 -24.88 25.99 -19.26
CA ASP A 71 -24.02 25.99 -20.45
C ASP A 71 -23.86 24.57 -21.00
N ILE A 72 -23.60 23.58 -20.14
CA ILE A 72 -23.43 22.16 -20.52
C ILE A 72 -24.77 21.58 -21.05
N ALA A 73 -25.89 21.84 -20.37
CA ALA A 73 -27.19 21.37 -20.83
C ALA A 73 -27.53 21.95 -22.22
N GLY A 74 -27.26 23.24 -22.41
CA GLY A 74 -27.43 23.91 -23.71
C GLY A 74 -26.51 23.35 -24.80
N LEU A 75 -25.24 23.16 -24.49
CA LEU A 75 -24.24 22.57 -25.39
C LEU A 75 -24.62 21.14 -25.79
N TYR A 76 -24.97 20.31 -24.83
CA TYR A 76 -25.36 18.91 -25.08
C TYR A 76 -26.62 18.79 -25.92
N SER A 77 -27.58 19.71 -25.74
CA SER A 77 -28.84 19.72 -26.52
C SER A 77 -28.66 20.22 -27.95
N ASN A 78 -27.78 21.21 -28.19
CA ASN A 78 -27.66 21.89 -29.46
C ASN A 78 -26.47 21.45 -30.33
N ASN A 79 -25.37 20.97 -29.69
CA ASN A 79 -24.08 20.70 -30.33
C ASN A 79 -23.56 19.29 -30.04
N ARG A 80 -24.44 18.31 -29.94
CA ARG A 80 -24.07 16.94 -29.54
C ARG A 80 -22.98 16.33 -30.45
N SER A 81 -23.03 16.58 -31.76
CA SER A 81 -22.03 16.08 -32.71
C SER A 81 -20.63 16.65 -32.45
N GLU A 82 -20.53 17.91 -32.04
CA GLU A 82 -19.23 18.54 -31.72
C GLU A 82 -18.62 17.93 -30.44
N ILE A 83 -19.47 17.62 -29.44
CA ILE A 83 -19.05 16.93 -28.23
C ILE A 83 -18.51 15.53 -28.55
N GLU A 84 -19.25 14.75 -29.37
CA GLU A 84 -18.85 13.41 -29.78
C GLU A 84 -17.52 13.42 -30.57
N GLU A 85 -17.30 14.43 -31.42
CA GLU A 85 -16.00 14.59 -32.11
C GLU A 85 -14.86 14.97 -31.18
N ALA A 86 -15.10 15.84 -30.18
CA ALA A 86 -14.12 16.22 -29.21
C ALA A 86 -13.72 15.01 -28.32
N ILE A 87 -14.71 14.23 -27.88
CA ILE A 87 -14.48 12.99 -27.11
C ILE A 87 -13.63 11.99 -27.90
N LYS A 88 -13.96 11.75 -29.18
CA LYS A 88 -13.15 10.85 -30.04
C LYS A 88 -11.71 11.29 -30.17
N LYS A 89 -11.44 12.60 -30.24
CA LYS A 89 -10.06 13.13 -30.27
C LYS A 89 -9.33 12.87 -28.95
N ILE A 90 -10.01 13.06 -27.81
CA ILE A 90 -9.43 12.79 -26.47
C ILE A 90 -9.15 11.29 -26.31
N GLN A 91 -10.06 10.43 -26.75
CA GLN A 91 -9.86 8.97 -26.71
C GLN A 91 -8.67 8.53 -27.57
N ALA A 92 -8.53 9.10 -28.78
CA ALA A 92 -7.38 8.79 -29.65
C ALA A 92 -6.06 9.26 -29.02
N GLN A 93 -6.03 10.43 -28.38
CA GLN A 93 -4.85 10.91 -27.66
C GLN A 93 -4.51 10.04 -26.45
N ARG A 94 -5.52 9.59 -25.68
CA ARG A 94 -5.27 8.66 -24.56
C ARG A 94 -4.63 7.37 -25.04
N ALA A 95 -5.15 6.77 -26.12
CA ALA A 95 -4.60 5.54 -26.69
C ALA A 95 -3.11 5.67 -27.08
N GLU A 96 -2.65 6.85 -27.49
CA GLU A 96 -1.22 7.10 -27.76
C GLU A 96 -0.35 7.16 -26.50
N PHE A 97 -0.94 7.56 -25.35
CA PHE A 97 -0.22 7.62 -24.06
C PHE A 97 -0.23 6.30 -23.28
N GLU A 98 -1.09 5.36 -23.62
CA GLU A 98 -1.23 4.06 -22.95
C GLU A 98 -0.15 3.05 -23.34
N HIS A 99 0.68 3.34 -24.35
CA HIS A 99 1.82 2.50 -24.73
C HIS A 99 3.11 3.02 -24.09
N PRO A 100 3.73 2.25 -23.20
CA PRO A 100 4.93 2.68 -22.53
C PRO A 100 6.11 2.82 -23.50
N ALA A 101 6.92 3.84 -23.31
CA ALA A 101 8.19 3.96 -24.00
C ALA A 101 9.13 2.83 -23.55
N PRO A 102 9.89 2.22 -24.48
CA PRO A 102 10.87 1.20 -24.12
C PRO A 102 11.90 1.76 -23.13
N GLY A 103 12.26 0.96 -22.13
CA GLY A 103 13.25 1.32 -21.11
C GLY A 103 13.95 0.08 -20.56
N GLU A 104 14.91 0.29 -19.69
CA GLU A 104 15.67 -0.78 -19.04
C GLU A 104 15.51 -0.68 -17.53
N LEU A 105 15.40 -1.82 -16.87
CA LEU A 105 15.43 -1.91 -15.41
C LEU A 105 16.87 -1.78 -14.95
N SER A 106 17.13 -0.76 -14.13
CA SER A 106 18.47 -0.49 -13.63
C SER A 106 18.45 0.18 -12.25
N GLN A 107 19.57 0.15 -11.56
CA GLN A 107 19.75 0.86 -10.27
C GLN A 107 19.60 2.39 -10.40
N ALA A 108 19.67 2.94 -11.60
CA ALA A 108 19.42 4.37 -11.84
C ALA A 108 17.99 4.80 -11.48
N VAL A 109 17.03 3.86 -11.43
CA VAL A 109 15.65 4.14 -10.99
C VAL A 109 15.64 4.62 -9.54
N MET A 110 16.30 3.88 -8.65
CA MET A 110 16.43 4.23 -7.23
C MET A 110 17.10 5.59 -7.05
N ALA A 111 18.24 5.80 -7.71
CA ALA A 111 18.99 7.05 -7.63
C ALA A 111 18.15 8.26 -8.08
N HIS A 112 17.39 8.12 -9.18
CA HIS A 112 16.53 9.18 -9.69
C HIS A 112 15.41 9.55 -8.70
N VAL A 113 14.75 8.58 -8.11
CA VAL A 113 13.64 8.86 -7.18
C VAL A 113 14.15 9.50 -5.89
N LEU A 114 15.32 9.10 -5.41
CA LEU A 114 15.99 9.76 -4.28
C LEU A 114 16.42 11.20 -4.61
N GLU A 115 16.89 11.47 -5.82
CA GLU A 115 17.18 12.83 -6.30
C GLU A 115 15.92 13.69 -6.30
N VAL A 116 14.81 13.20 -6.89
CA VAL A 116 13.52 13.89 -6.88
C VAL A 116 13.03 14.15 -5.45
N ALA A 117 13.17 13.17 -4.55
CA ALA A 117 12.80 13.35 -3.14
C ALA A 117 13.64 14.44 -2.47
N GLY A 118 14.97 14.46 -2.73
CA GLY A 118 15.89 15.48 -2.23
C GLY A 118 15.57 16.88 -2.72
N ASP A 119 15.20 17.02 -4.00
CA ASP A 119 14.86 18.31 -4.62
C ASP A 119 13.59 18.95 -4.03
N VAL A 120 12.63 18.14 -3.59
CA VAL A 120 11.37 18.63 -3.03
C VAL A 120 11.29 18.53 -1.51
N HIS A 121 12.32 18.00 -0.85
CA HIS A 121 12.38 17.89 0.61
C HIS A 121 12.47 19.25 1.28
N ASP A 122 11.63 19.48 2.25
CA ASP A 122 11.65 20.68 3.10
C ASP A 122 12.64 20.49 4.26
N LYS A 123 13.85 21.02 4.11
CA LYS A 123 14.94 20.86 5.08
C LYS A 123 14.69 21.54 6.44
N GLU A 124 13.71 22.44 6.53
CA GLU A 124 13.37 23.15 7.78
C GLU A 124 12.22 22.46 8.51
N MET A 125 11.16 22.12 7.78
CA MET A 125 9.92 21.60 8.34
C MET A 125 9.72 20.11 8.12
N GLY A 126 10.60 19.47 7.37
CA GLY A 126 10.43 18.08 6.98
C GLY A 126 9.32 17.87 5.93
N GLY A 127 9.23 16.64 5.45
CA GLY A 127 8.28 16.26 4.41
C GLY A 127 8.61 16.79 3.03
N PHE A 128 7.71 16.57 2.09
CA PHE A 128 7.93 16.84 0.67
C PHE A 128 6.94 17.88 0.16
N GLY A 129 7.44 18.86 -0.60
CA GLY A 129 6.67 19.99 -1.09
C GLY A 129 6.64 21.20 -0.15
N ALA A 130 6.18 22.37 -0.68
CA ALA A 130 6.31 23.68 -0.04
C ALA A 130 5.03 24.18 0.66
N LEU A 131 3.90 23.50 0.51
CA LEU A 131 2.59 23.94 1.03
C LEU A 131 1.98 22.88 1.96
N ALA A 132 0.88 22.26 1.55
CA ALA A 132 0.29 21.16 2.28
C ALA A 132 1.26 19.96 2.36
N LYS A 133 1.28 19.28 3.48
CA LYS A 133 2.19 18.16 3.76
C LYS A 133 1.44 16.85 3.81
N PHE A 134 1.84 15.92 2.94
CA PHE A 134 1.39 14.54 2.96
C PHE A 134 2.51 13.64 3.52
N PRO A 135 2.19 12.51 4.17
CA PRO A 135 3.19 11.66 4.80
C PRO A 135 4.12 10.95 3.81
N TYR A 136 3.69 10.70 2.57
CA TYR A 136 4.46 10.00 1.53
C TYR A 136 5.18 8.73 2.06
N ALA A 137 4.45 7.84 2.73
CA ALA A 137 5.00 6.65 3.36
C ALA A 137 5.87 5.80 2.42
N ASN A 138 5.53 5.71 1.13
CA ASN A 138 6.35 4.98 0.14
C ASN A 138 7.72 5.62 -0.07
N VAL A 139 7.83 6.95 -0.01
CA VAL A 139 9.13 7.66 -0.10
C VAL A 139 9.95 7.39 1.16
N LEU A 140 9.32 7.42 2.34
CA LEU A 140 9.99 7.09 3.60
C LEU A 140 10.48 5.64 3.61
N ASN A 141 9.68 4.69 3.10
CA ASN A 141 10.09 3.29 2.93
C ASN A 141 11.26 3.14 1.94
N LEU A 142 11.29 3.94 0.86
CA LEU A 142 12.42 3.96 -0.07
C LEU A 142 13.71 4.38 0.64
N ILE A 143 13.65 5.45 1.43
CA ILE A 143 14.80 5.94 2.21
C ILE A 143 15.24 4.87 3.24
N LEU A 144 14.30 4.26 3.96
CA LEU A 144 14.57 3.18 4.91
C LEU A 144 15.22 1.96 4.24
N THR A 145 14.77 1.61 3.02
CA THR A 145 15.37 0.52 2.23
C THR A 145 16.85 0.76 1.97
N VAL A 146 17.23 1.99 1.62
CA VAL A 146 18.64 2.35 1.40
C VAL A 146 19.41 2.41 2.72
N LEU A 147 18.83 2.98 3.78
CA LEU A 147 19.47 3.06 5.10
C LEU A 147 19.65 1.69 5.78
N ALA A 148 18.91 0.68 5.35
CA ALA A 148 19.14 -0.71 5.81
C ALA A 148 20.51 -1.23 5.36
N GLU A 149 21.08 -0.75 4.26
CA GLU A 149 22.41 -1.13 3.78
C GLU A 149 23.55 -0.35 4.45
N GLY A 150 23.24 0.77 5.05
CA GLY A 150 24.23 1.62 5.74
C GLY A 150 23.77 3.06 5.90
N SER A 151 24.40 3.82 6.77
CA SER A 151 24.07 5.22 7.01
C SER A 151 24.55 6.09 5.83
N ILE A 152 23.63 6.91 5.31
CA ILE A 152 23.90 7.99 4.36
C ILE A 152 23.33 9.26 5.00
N GLY A 153 24.21 10.14 5.53
CA GLY A 153 23.86 11.26 6.38
C GLY A 153 22.71 12.13 5.85
N GLU A 154 22.71 12.47 4.56
CA GLU A 154 21.65 13.29 3.96
C GLU A 154 20.28 12.59 3.94
N LEU A 155 20.24 11.28 3.70
CA LEU A 155 18.99 10.50 3.75
C LEU A 155 18.51 10.27 5.18
N GLU A 156 19.43 10.08 6.11
CA GLU A 156 19.14 9.97 7.53
C GLU A 156 18.54 11.28 8.07
N ASP A 157 19.14 12.42 7.72
CA ASP A 157 18.60 13.75 8.06
C ASP A 157 17.22 13.97 7.44
N MET A 158 17.03 13.63 6.15
CA MET A 158 15.74 13.75 5.46
C MET A 158 14.65 12.94 6.16
N LEU A 159 14.97 11.70 6.54
CA LEU A 159 14.06 10.82 7.24
C LEU A 159 13.73 11.34 8.64
N THR A 160 14.74 11.66 9.45
CA THR A 160 14.56 12.06 10.85
C THR A 160 13.82 13.38 10.98
N ILE A 161 14.20 14.41 10.20
CA ILE A 161 13.49 15.70 10.19
C ILE A 161 12.02 15.50 9.85
N THR A 162 11.72 14.62 8.89
CA THR A 162 10.33 14.38 8.47
C THR A 162 9.55 13.60 9.52
N LEU A 163 10.10 12.52 10.07
CA LEU A 163 9.44 11.71 11.10
C LEU A 163 9.21 12.49 12.38
N ASP A 164 10.22 13.26 12.83
CA ASP A 164 10.12 14.10 14.02
C ASP A 164 9.05 15.19 13.84
N ALA A 165 9.02 15.86 12.69
CA ALA A 165 8.02 16.88 12.40
C ALA A 165 6.59 16.31 12.36
N MET A 166 6.39 15.13 11.79
CA MET A 166 5.09 14.46 11.83
C MET A 166 4.68 14.04 13.24
N ALA A 167 5.59 13.43 14.02
CA ALA A 167 5.30 12.91 15.35
C ALA A 167 5.07 14.02 16.42
N THR A 168 5.69 15.19 16.23
CA THR A 168 5.56 16.32 17.18
C THR A 168 4.58 17.38 16.72
N GLY A 169 4.22 17.40 15.44
CA GLY A 169 3.29 18.36 14.85
C GLY A 169 1.82 18.01 15.09
N GLY A 170 0.94 18.86 14.56
CA GLY A 170 -0.51 18.66 14.67
C GLY A 170 -1.06 17.48 13.87
N MET A 171 -0.25 16.89 12.99
CA MET A 171 -0.64 15.72 12.21
C MET A 171 -0.72 14.42 13.06
N TYR A 172 -0.09 14.39 14.22
CA TYR A 172 -0.16 13.28 15.16
C TYR A 172 -1.06 13.64 16.34
N ASP A 173 -2.02 12.80 16.67
CA ASP A 173 -2.85 12.99 17.86
C ASP A 173 -2.08 12.64 19.12
N GLN A 174 -1.60 13.65 19.83
CA GLN A 174 -0.79 13.52 21.04
C GLN A 174 -1.53 12.88 22.22
N LEU A 175 -2.85 12.78 22.19
CA LEU A 175 -3.67 12.24 23.29
C LEU A 175 -4.07 10.77 23.07
N GLU A 176 -4.53 10.45 21.87
CA GLU A 176 -5.08 9.13 21.57
C GLU A 176 -4.21 8.32 20.59
N GLY A 177 -3.18 8.95 20.05
CA GLY A 177 -2.33 8.35 19.02
C GLY A 177 -2.99 8.35 17.63
N GLY A 178 -2.26 7.81 16.67
CA GLY A 178 -2.67 7.79 15.27
C GLY A 178 -2.44 9.11 14.54
N PHE A 179 -2.30 9.01 13.24
CA PHE A 179 -2.04 10.13 12.35
C PHE A 179 -3.30 10.56 11.61
N PHE A 180 -3.47 11.87 11.48
CA PHE A 180 -4.41 12.46 10.56
C PHE A 180 -3.91 12.34 9.12
N ARG A 181 -4.81 12.51 8.16
CA ARG A 181 -4.58 12.21 6.76
C ARG A 181 -3.46 13.04 6.11
N TYR A 182 -3.44 14.35 6.34
CA TYR A 182 -2.43 15.30 5.85
C TYR A 182 -2.49 16.62 6.62
N SER A 183 -1.44 17.44 6.54
CA SER A 183 -1.46 18.79 7.04
C SER A 183 -1.74 19.81 5.94
N THR A 184 -2.63 20.76 6.20
CA THR A 184 -2.93 21.87 5.29
C THR A 184 -1.82 22.93 5.28
N ASN A 185 -0.98 22.94 6.33
CA ASN A 185 0.12 23.90 6.51
C ASN A 185 1.49 23.23 6.33
N ARG A 186 2.46 24.02 5.89
CA ARG A 186 3.86 23.62 5.71
C ARG A 186 4.51 23.08 6.99
N ASP A 187 4.12 23.62 8.14
CA ASP A 187 4.72 23.35 9.46
C ASP A 187 4.02 22.20 10.23
N TRP A 188 3.19 21.43 9.55
CA TRP A 188 2.44 20.31 10.13
C TRP A 188 1.43 20.68 11.23
N SER A 189 1.13 21.97 11.42
CA SER A 189 0.34 22.46 12.57
C SER A 189 -1.16 22.25 12.45
N VAL A 190 -1.72 22.27 11.24
CA VAL A 190 -3.17 22.20 11.00
C VAL A 190 -3.50 21.00 10.12
N PRO A 191 -3.91 19.86 10.70
CA PRO A 191 -4.24 18.68 9.96
C PRO A 191 -5.66 18.76 9.37
N HIS A 192 -5.91 17.93 8.36
CA HIS A 192 -7.24 17.47 8.03
C HIS A 192 -7.60 16.35 9.00
N TYR A 193 -8.54 16.60 9.91
CA TYR A 193 -8.79 15.79 11.11
C TYR A 193 -9.44 14.42 10.87
N GLU A 194 -9.35 13.88 9.69
CA GLU A 194 -9.74 12.48 9.37
C GLU A 194 -8.56 11.55 9.58
N LYS A 195 -8.78 10.37 10.18
CA LYS A 195 -7.76 9.33 10.35
C LYS A 195 -8.15 8.11 9.53
N MET A 196 -7.37 7.82 8.48
CA MET A 196 -7.59 6.67 7.59
C MET A 196 -6.83 5.44 8.10
N LEU A 197 -7.42 4.25 7.91
CA LEU A 197 -6.73 3.00 8.21
C LEU A 197 -5.47 2.82 7.36
N GLU A 198 -5.55 3.11 6.06
CA GLU A 198 -4.41 2.95 5.15
C GLU A 198 -3.23 3.81 5.52
N ASP A 199 -3.45 5.09 5.87
CA ASP A 199 -2.38 6.00 6.27
C ASP A 199 -1.73 5.56 7.58
N ASN A 200 -2.54 5.19 8.58
CA ASN A 200 -2.06 4.73 9.87
C ASN A 200 -1.31 3.39 9.76
N ALA A 201 -1.78 2.47 8.93
CA ALA A 201 -1.09 1.22 8.67
C ALA A 201 0.26 1.45 7.99
N ALA A 202 0.32 2.30 6.96
CA ALA A 202 1.56 2.60 6.27
C ALA A 202 2.58 3.28 7.20
N LEU A 203 2.14 4.25 8.01
CA LEU A 203 3.00 4.94 8.97
C LEU A 203 3.42 4.05 10.14
N LEU A 204 2.57 3.11 10.57
CA LEU A 204 2.95 2.08 11.55
C LEU A 204 4.20 1.31 11.10
N ALA A 205 4.21 0.83 9.85
CA ALA A 205 5.35 0.12 9.29
C ALA A 205 6.60 1.01 9.20
N VAL A 206 6.44 2.27 8.74
CA VAL A 206 7.53 3.24 8.64
C VAL A 206 8.17 3.51 10.00
N TYR A 207 7.39 3.82 11.04
CA TYR A 207 7.94 4.09 12.37
C TYR A 207 8.54 2.84 13.02
N ALA A 208 7.95 1.66 12.83
CA ALA A 208 8.51 0.41 13.30
C ALA A 208 9.87 0.12 12.63
N GLU A 209 9.98 0.30 11.32
CA GLU A 209 11.23 0.13 10.58
C GLU A 209 12.29 1.17 10.98
N ALA A 210 11.88 2.44 11.06
CA ALA A 210 12.76 3.53 11.46
C ALA A 210 13.30 3.33 12.89
N SER A 211 12.47 2.85 13.81
CA SER A 211 12.92 2.54 15.19
C SER A 211 14.04 1.50 15.21
N HIS A 212 13.95 0.50 14.35
CA HIS A 212 14.95 -0.56 14.23
C HIS A 212 16.24 -0.06 13.56
N ILE A 213 16.12 0.62 12.40
CA ILE A 213 17.29 1.09 11.63
C ILE A 213 18.04 2.17 12.36
N LEU A 214 17.33 3.15 12.94
CA LEU A 214 17.93 4.30 13.64
C LEU A 214 18.12 4.06 15.14
N LYS A 215 17.67 2.93 15.68
CA LYS A 215 17.71 2.58 17.10
C LYS A 215 17.06 3.65 17.98
N SER A 216 15.85 4.08 17.61
CA SER A 216 15.10 5.14 18.27
C SER A 216 13.94 4.60 19.09
N ASP A 217 14.03 4.72 20.42
CA ASP A 217 12.94 4.39 21.35
C ASP A 217 11.70 5.29 21.11
N GLU A 218 11.90 6.52 20.65
CA GLU A 218 10.81 7.45 20.34
C GLU A 218 9.99 6.96 19.15
N TYR A 219 10.63 6.47 18.09
CA TYR A 219 9.90 5.91 16.95
C TYR A 219 9.21 4.58 17.29
N GLU A 220 9.80 3.76 18.18
CA GLU A 220 9.10 2.60 18.73
C GLU A 220 7.84 3.02 19.50
N ARG A 221 7.94 4.05 20.35
CA ARG A 221 6.80 4.62 21.08
C ARG A 221 5.69 5.05 20.13
N VAL A 222 6.02 5.81 19.08
CA VAL A 222 5.03 6.27 18.09
C VAL A 222 4.39 5.08 17.38
N ALA A 223 5.17 4.08 16.93
CA ALA A 223 4.63 2.88 16.30
C ALA A 223 3.64 2.14 17.23
N ARG A 224 4.00 1.94 18.50
CA ARG A 224 3.14 1.29 19.49
C ARG A 224 1.87 2.10 19.78
N ASP A 225 1.94 3.42 19.77
CA ASP A 225 0.80 4.30 19.97
C ASP A 225 -0.16 4.27 18.75
N VAL A 226 0.36 4.25 17.53
CA VAL A 226 -0.45 4.07 16.31
C VAL A 226 -1.17 2.72 16.33
N TYR A 227 -0.46 1.64 16.68
CA TYR A 227 -1.08 0.32 16.82
C TYR A 227 -2.19 0.34 17.89
N ARG A 228 -1.92 0.94 19.05
CA ARG A 228 -2.91 1.07 20.14
C ARG A 228 -4.14 1.86 19.69
N TYR A 229 -3.97 2.93 18.93
CA TYR A 229 -5.07 3.69 18.32
C TYR A 229 -5.89 2.78 17.40
N MET A 230 -5.26 2.06 16.46
CA MET A 230 -5.96 1.13 15.57
C MET A 230 -6.75 0.08 16.35
N GLU A 231 -6.17 -0.53 17.38
CA GLU A 231 -6.83 -1.53 18.23
C GLU A 231 -8.01 -0.97 19.03
N SER A 232 -7.86 0.22 19.60
CA SER A 232 -8.85 0.78 20.52
C SER A 232 -10.00 1.51 19.80
N GLN A 233 -9.72 2.17 18.65
CA GLN A 233 -10.69 3.00 17.96
C GLN A 233 -11.23 2.34 16.68
N MET A 234 -10.36 1.76 15.86
CA MET A 234 -10.75 1.29 14.53
C MET A 234 -11.18 -0.18 14.49
N ARG A 235 -10.80 -0.99 15.48
CA ARG A 235 -11.10 -2.42 15.48
C ARG A 235 -12.58 -2.70 15.71
N ASN A 236 -13.17 -3.46 14.80
CA ASN A 236 -14.53 -3.96 14.95
C ASN A 236 -14.53 -5.21 15.86
N SER A 237 -15.11 -5.07 17.05
CA SER A 237 -15.14 -6.15 18.05
C SER A 237 -15.90 -7.40 17.62
N LYS A 238 -16.75 -7.33 16.57
CA LYS A 238 -17.56 -8.46 16.10
C LYS A 238 -16.80 -9.37 15.15
N ASN A 239 -15.88 -8.82 14.36
CA ASN A 239 -15.17 -9.56 13.31
C ASN A 239 -13.64 -9.50 13.44
N GLY A 240 -13.11 -8.64 14.32
CA GLY A 240 -11.68 -8.50 14.57
C GLY A 240 -10.89 -7.71 13.52
N ALA A 241 -11.50 -7.37 12.37
CA ALA A 241 -10.91 -6.50 11.36
C ALA A 241 -11.07 -5.02 11.72
N PHE A 242 -10.39 -4.14 10.99
CA PHE A 242 -10.41 -2.70 11.22
C PHE A 242 -11.42 -2.02 10.30
N GLY A 243 -12.10 -0.99 10.81
CA GLY A 243 -12.92 -0.06 10.03
C GLY A 243 -12.06 0.84 9.13
N GLY A 244 -12.70 1.53 8.19
CA GLY A 244 -12.01 2.28 7.13
C GLY A 244 -11.38 3.59 7.60
N SER A 245 -12.14 4.41 8.32
CA SER A 245 -11.70 5.72 8.78
C SER A 245 -12.41 6.16 10.05
N GLN A 246 -11.83 7.11 10.77
CA GLN A 246 -12.49 7.86 11.83
C GLN A 246 -12.76 9.28 11.34
N ASP A 247 -14.02 9.73 11.49
CA ASP A 247 -14.50 11.02 10.98
C ASP A 247 -13.68 12.22 11.52
N ALA A 248 -13.60 13.25 10.68
CA ALA A 248 -13.07 14.53 11.08
C ALA A 248 -14.03 15.24 12.07
N ASP A 249 -13.49 15.68 13.21
CA ASP A 249 -14.19 16.51 14.18
C ASP A 249 -13.22 17.51 14.79
N GLU A 250 -13.16 18.71 14.21
CA GLU A 250 -12.25 19.77 14.66
C GLU A 250 -12.50 20.19 16.10
N VAL A 251 -13.76 20.11 16.57
CA VAL A 251 -14.12 20.44 17.95
C VAL A 251 -13.55 19.40 18.90
N TYR A 252 -13.79 18.12 18.62
CA TYR A 252 -13.32 17.00 19.43
C TYR A 252 -11.79 17.01 19.56
N TYR A 253 -11.08 17.10 18.44
CA TYR A 253 -9.62 17.05 18.43
C TYR A 253 -8.95 18.29 19.04
N GLY A 254 -9.68 19.40 19.18
CA GLY A 254 -9.26 20.57 19.94
C GLY A 254 -9.45 20.47 21.47
N LEU A 255 -10.14 19.43 21.96
CA LEU A 255 -10.41 19.23 23.39
C LEU A 255 -9.24 18.56 24.11
N ASP A 256 -9.13 18.80 25.43
CA ASP A 256 -8.27 18.03 26.32
C ASP A 256 -8.85 16.63 26.60
N GLU A 257 -8.06 15.76 27.22
CA GLU A 257 -8.43 14.35 27.48
C GLU A 257 -9.74 14.21 28.28
N SER A 258 -10.00 15.08 29.25
CA SER A 258 -11.22 15.04 30.08
C SER A 258 -12.45 15.42 29.26
N ALA A 259 -12.34 16.49 28.47
CA ALA A 259 -13.40 16.98 27.62
C ALA A 259 -13.72 16.02 26.46
N ARG A 260 -12.71 15.33 25.88
CA ARG A 260 -12.91 14.28 24.88
C ARG A 260 -13.75 13.12 25.42
N LYS A 261 -13.52 12.71 26.66
CA LYS A 261 -14.30 11.63 27.31
C LYS A 261 -15.79 12.00 27.50
N GLU A 262 -16.07 13.28 27.74
CA GLU A 262 -17.44 13.79 27.86
C GLU A 262 -18.12 14.00 26.50
N HIS A 263 -17.38 14.42 25.49
CA HIS A 263 -17.88 14.69 24.15
C HIS A 263 -18.24 13.38 23.40
N GLY A 264 -17.44 12.35 23.60
CA GLY A 264 -17.52 11.09 22.82
C GLY A 264 -16.70 11.17 21.54
N ALA A 265 -16.03 10.05 21.20
CA ALA A 265 -15.16 9.97 20.03
C ALA A 265 -15.94 10.13 18.71
N PRO A 266 -15.32 10.71 17.66
CA PRO A 266 -15.88 10.75 16.32
C PRO A 266 -16.23 9.36 15.79
N ALA A 267 -17.22 9.29 14.90
CA ALA A 267 -17.68 8.03 14.35
C ALA A 267 -16.59 7.33 13.53
N VAL A 268 -16.57 6.00 13.59
CA VAL A 268 -15.72 5.17 12.75
C VAL A 268 -16.57 4.51 11.67
N ASP A 269 -16.18 4.63 10.39
CA ASP A 269 -16.79 3.84 9.33
C ASP A 269 -16.50 2.35 9.58
N PRO A 270 -17.52 1.52 9.87
CA PRO A 270 -17.33 0.11 10.18
C PRO A 270 -17.04 -0.75 8.95
N THR A 271 -16.99 -0.17 7.76
CA THR A 271 -16.69 -0.86 6.49
C THR A 271 -15.26 -1.42 6.53
N VAL A 272 -15.12 -2.71 6.27
CA VAL A 272 -13.82 -3.37 6.16
C VAL A 272 -13.37 -3.35 4.71
N TYR A 273 -12.27 -2.67 4.42
CA TYR A 273 -11.62 -2.65 3.10
C TYR A 273 -10.51 -3.69 3.08
N SER A 274 -10.53 -4.63 2.13
CA SER A 274 -9.61 -5.78 2.15
C SER A 274 -8.15 -5.36 1.95
N GLY A 275 -7.87 -4.48 1.01
CA GLY A 275 -6.51 -3.98 0.77
C GLY A 275 -5.95 -3.21 1.97
N TRP A 276 -6.74 -2.32 2.58
CA TRP A 276 -6.31 -1.56 3.76
C TRP A 276 -6.09 -2.45 4.98
N ASN A 277 -6.94 -3.46 5.18
CA ASN A 277 -6.76 -4.44 6.25
C ASN A 277 -5.59 -5.39 5.98
N ALA A 278 -5.32 -5.76 4.73
CA ALA A 278 -4.13 -6.51 4.35
C ALA A 278 -2.85 -5.70 4.62
N LEU A 279 -2.83 -4.41 4.26
CA LEU A 279 -1.73 -3.49 4.59
C LEU A 279 -1.56 -3.37 6.11
N ALA A 280 -2.64 -3.22 6.86
CA ALA A 280 -2.59 -3.17 8.33
C ALA A 280 -2.00 -4.46 8.91
N ALA A 281 -2.41 -5.63 8.40
CA ALA A 281 -1.85 -6.91 8.83
C ALA A 281 -0.35 -7.02 8.53
N SER A 282 0.11 -6.60 7.33
CA SER A 282 1.54 -6.54 6.99
C SER A 282 2.32 -5.63 7.94
N SER A 283 1.78 -4.44 8.23
CA SER A 283 2.42 -3.48 9.13
C SER A 283 2.50 -3.97 10.57
N ILE A 284 1.46 -4.65 11.04
CA ILE A 284 1.43 -5.29 12.38
C ILE A 284 2.42 -6.47 12.43
N LEU A 285 2.55 -7.26 11.36
CA LEU A 285 3.58 -8.30 11.27
C LEU A 285 4.99 -7.70 11.29
N ARG A 286 5.19 -6.53 10.68
CA ARG A 286 6.47 -5.83 10.80
C ARG A 286 6.76 -5.43 12.24
N CYS A 287 5.76 -4.98 13.01
CA CYS A 287 5.93 -4.76 14.46
C CYS A 287 6.34 -6.05 15.19
N TYR A 288 5.72 -7.19 14.89
CA TYR A 288 6.16 -8.49 15.43
C TYR A 288 7.62 -8.80 15.13
N GLN A 289 8.04 -8.61 13.87
CA GLN A 289 9.40 -8.87 13.43
C GLN A 289 10.44 -7.99 14.14
N VAL A 290 10.10 -6.74 14.42
CA VAL A 290 10.99 -5.76 15.07
C VAL A 290 10.94 -5.86 16.59
N PHE A 291 9.74 -5.85 17.18
CA PHE A 291 9.57 -5.76 18.64
C PHE A 291 9.53 -7.13 19.32
N GLY A 292 9.01 -8.16 18.63
CA GLY A 292 9.00 -9.54 19.12
C GLY A 292 7.77 -9.94 19.92
N ASP A 293 6.79 -9.06 20.09
CA ASP A 293 5.57 -9.34 20.86
C ASP A 293 4.60 -10.20 20.04
N GLU A 294 4.26 -11.39 20.52
CA GLU A 294 3.39 -12.36 19.82
C GLU A 294 1.98 -11.83 19.56
N GLU A 295 1.50 -10.90 20.37
CA GLU A 295 0.20 -10.26 20.18
C GLU A 295 0.05 -9.65 18.78
N PHE A 296 1.11 -9.04 18.23
CA PHE A 296 1.10 -8.49 16.88
C PHE A 296 0.83 -9.57 15.83
N ARG A 297 1.55 -10.71 15.93
CA ARG A 297 1.37 -11.82 14.98
C ARG A 297 -0.05 -12.39 15.07
N GLU A 298 -0.54 -12.68 16.26
CA GLU A 298 -1.88 -13.20 16.49
C GLU A 298 -2.96 -12.25 15.93
N ARG A 299 -2.78 -10.93 16.14
CA ARG A 299 -3.69 -9.92 15.63
C ARG A 299 -3.71 -9.90 14.10
N ALA A 300 -2.55 -9.83 13.47
CA ALA A 300 -2.44 -9.79 12.01
C ALA A 300 -3.05 -11.04 11.36
N ILE A 301 -2.77 -12.22 11.91
CA ILE A 301 -3.35 -13.47 11.44
C ILE A 301 -4.88 -13.47 11.56
N GLY A 302 -5.43 -12.97 12.69
CA GLY A 302 -6.88 -12.84 12.84
C GLY A 302 -7.54 -11.94 11.80
N VAL A 303 -6.88 -10.83 11.43
CA VAL A 303 -7.34 -9.93 10.35
C VAL A 303 -7.30 -10.64 9.00
N LEU A 304 -6.20 -11.31 8.68
CA LEU A 304 -6.04 -12.03 7.41
C LEU A 304 -7.00 -13.21 7.28
N ASP A 305 -7.26 -13.94 8.36
CA ASP A 305 -8.26 -15.00 8.36
C ASP A 305 -9.68 -14.46 8.11
N PHE A 306 -10.01 -13.28 8.67
CA PHE A 306 -11.29 -12.65 8.36
C PHE A 306 -11.39 -12.31 6.86
N ILE A 307 -10.37 -11.66 6.27
CA ILE A 307 -10.36 -11.30 4.86
C ILE A 307 -10.50 -12.57 4.00
N TRP A 308 -9.67 -13.56 4.25
CA TRP A 308 -9.66 -14.79 3.46
C TRP A 308 -11.00 -15.52 3.49
N ASN A 309 -11.61 -15.64 4.67
CA ASN A 309 -12.84 -16.39 4.84
C ASN A 309 -14.10 -15.65 4.40
N ASN A 310 -14.09 -14.31 4.30
CA ASN A 310 -15.28 -13.51 4.02
C ASN A 310 -15.17 -12.62 2.77
N MET A 311 -13.96 -12.37 2.28
CA MET A 311 -13.71 -11.39 1.19
C MET A 311 -12.83 -11.96 0.07
N TRP A 312 -12.46 -13.24 0.11
CA TRP A 312 -11.76 -13.93 -0.97
C TRP A 312 -12.69 -14.89 -1.70
N ASP A 313 -12.61 -14.95 -3.01
CA ASP A 313 -13.30 -15.92 -3.86
C ASP A 313 -12.38 -16.35 -5.00
N ALA A 314 -12.18 -17.67 -5.17
CA ALA A 314 -11.26 -18.21 -6.16
C ALA A 314 -11.63 -17.86 -7.62
N LYS A 315 -12.89 -17.54 -7.88
CA LYS A 315 -13.37 -17.12 -9.22
C LYS A 315 -13.26 -15.61 -9.43
N PHE A 316 -13.59 -14.82 -8.40
CA PHE A 316 -13.76 -13.38 -8.52
C PHE A 316 -12.61 -12.57 -7.91
N GLY A 317 -11.64 -13.22 -7.25
CA GLY A 317 -10.54 -12.54 -6.54
C GLY A 317 -10.96 -11.94 -5.21
N ALA A 318 -10.16 -11.00 -4.72
CA ALA A 318 -10.48 -10.26 -3.49
C ALA A 318 -11.64 -9.30 -3.73
N TYR A 319 -12.60 -9.28 -2.80
CA TYR A 319 -13.63 -8.25 -2.75
C TYR A 319 -13.08 -7.01 -2.05
N HIS A 320 -13.33 -5.86 -2.61
CA HIS A 320 -12.79 -4.60 -2.13
C HIS A 320 -13.27 -4.25 -0.72
N PHE A 321 -14.58 -4.37 -0.44
CA PHE A 321 -15.09 -4.03 0.88
C PHE A 321 -16.18 -4.98 1.38
N TYR A 322 -16.33 -5.00 2.71
CA TYR A 322 -17.33 -5.76 3.44
C TYR A 322 -18.11 -4.86 4.41
N ASN A 323 -19.43 -4.82 4.23
CA ASN A 323 -20.37 -4.13 5.12
C ASN A 323 -21.57 -5.03 5.46
N GLY A 324 -21.28 -6.25 5.94
CA GLY A 324 -22.27 -7.33 6.15
C GLY A 324 -22.30 -8.35 5.01
N ARG A 325 -21.78 -8.00 3.84
CA ARG A 325 -21.50 -8.88 2.69
C ARG A 325 -20.32 -8.34 1.87
N PRO A 326 -19.56 -9.21 1.17
CA PRO A 326 -18.50 -8.78 0.29
C PRO A 326 -19.05 -8.06 -0.96
N GLN A 327 -18.34 -7.03 -1.43
CA GLN A 327 -18.74 -6.20 -2.57
C GLN A 327 -17.52 -5.74 -3.38
N VAL A 328 -17.73 -5.47 -4.67
CA VAL A 328 -16.73 -5.01 -5.65
C VAL A 328 -15.54 -5.98 -5.72
N PRO A 329 -15.68 -7.10 -6.45
CA PRO A 329 -14.59 -8.07 -6.60
C PRO A 329 -13.56 -7.64 -7.63
N GLY A 330 -12.37 -8.23 -7.54
CA GLY A 330 -11.43 -8.31 -8.66
C GLY A 330 -10.58 -7.06 -8.90
N LEU A 331 -10.34 -6.23 -7.89
CA LEU A 331 -9.39 -5.14 -7.99
C LEU A 331 -7.96 -5.61 -7.75
N LEU A 332 -7.02 -5.12 -8.56
CA LEU A 332 -5.60 -5.42 -8.46
C LEU A 332 -5.03 -5.03 -7.09
N ALA A 333 -5.34 -3.82 -6.62
CA ALA A 333 -4.84 -3.30 -5.35
C ALA A 333 -5.12 -4.24 -4.18
N ASP A 334 -6.38 -4.67 -4.04
CA ASP A 334 -6.80 -5.55 -2.95
C ASP A 334 -6.12 -6.91 -3.02
N THR A 335 -6.04 -7.49 -4.22
CA THR A 335 -5.45 -8.81 -4.42
C THR A 335 -3.94 -8.81 -4.24
N ALA A 336 -3.23 -7.77 -4.70
CA ALA A 336 -1.78 -7.61 -4.55
C ALA A 336 -1.38 -7.41 -3.08
N LEU A 337 -2.11 -6.55 -2.35
CA LEU A 337 -1.88 -6.34 -0.92
C LEU A 337 -2.20 -7.59 -0.09
N LEU A 338 -3.26 -8.32 -0.44
CA LEU A 338 -3.59 -9.59 0.23
C LEU A 338 -2.51 -10.65 -0.03
N ALA A 339 -2.01 -10.78 -1.26
CA ALA A 339 -0.93 -11.70 -1.59
C ALA A 339 0.35 -11.37 -0.81
N THR A 340 0.69 -10.07 -0.70
CA THR A 340 1.83 -9.57 0.08
C THR A 340 1.66 -9.89 1.56
N ALA A 341 0.51 -9.60 2.15
CA ALA A 341 0.26 -9.83 3.57
C ALA A 341 0.25 -11.33 3.94
N CYS A 342 -0.21 -12.19 3.03
CA CYS A 342 -0.08 -13.65 3.19
C CYS A 342 1.40 -14.09 3.19
N LEU A 343 2.26 -13.50 2.33
CA LEU A 343 3.71 -13.76 2.38
C LEU A 343 4.35 -13.27 3.67
N ASP A 344 3.96 -12.10 4.18
CA ASP A 344 4.45 -11.58 5.45
C ASP A 344 4.08 -12.49 6.61
N ALA A 345 2.86 -13.06 6.59
CA ALA A 345 2.43 -14.06 7.55
C ALA A 345 3.26 -15.35 7.47
N TYR A 346 3.49 -15.86 6.27
CA TYR A 346 4.33 -17.04 6.03
C TYR A 346 5.75 -16.81 6.56
N GLU A 347 6.40 -15.71 6.16
CA GLU A 347 7.76 -15.36 6.55
C GLU A 347 7.89 -15.01 8.05
N SER A 348 6.77 -14.73 8.72
CA SER A 348 6.68 -14.58 10.18
C SER A 348 6.40 -15.90 10.92
N GLY A 349 6.44 -17.03 10.21
CA GLY A 349 6.28 -18.37 10.79
C GLY A 349 4.83 -18.75 11.12
N ALA A 350 3.84 -18.15 10.45
CA ALA A 350 2.42 -18.48 10.67
C ALA A 350 1.96 -19.77 9.93
N GLY A 351 2.86 -20.42 9.18
CA GLY A 351 2.63 -21.70 8.53
C GLY A 351 2.36 -21.61 7.02
N GLU A 352 2.50 -22.75 6.33
CA GLU A 352 2.48 -22.89 4.87
C GLU A 352 1.15 -22.53 4.21
N ILE A 353 0.06 -22.57 4.95
CA ILE A 353 -1.24 -22.16 4.45
C ILE A 353 -1.19 -20.73 3.88
N TRP A 354 -0.37 -19.87 4.45
CA TRP A 354 -0.22 -18.49 4.02
C TRP A 354 0.55 -18.36 2.71
N LEU A 355 1.57 -19.19 2.49
CA LEU A 355 2.23 -19.29 1.19
C LEU A 355 1.25 -19.77 0.11
N SER A 356 0.45 -20.80 0.43
CA SER A 356 -0.58 -21.32 -0.48
C SER A 356 -1.63 -20.26 -0.83
N ARG A 357 -2.11 -19.50 0.14
CA ARG A 357 -3.06 -18.39 -0.05
C ARG A 357 -2.46 -17.27 -0.92
N SER A 358 -1.20 -16.90 -0.69
CA SER A 358 -0.49 -15.93 -1.53
C SER A 358 -0.35 -16.42 -2.98
N MET A 359 0.00 -17.70 -3.18
CA MET A 359 0.08 -18.31 -4.51
C MET A 359 -1.26 -18.32 -5.23
N GLU A 360 -2.35 -18.58 -4.51
CA GLU A 360 -3.71 -18.56 -5.07
C GLU A 360 -4.09 -17.15 -5.52
N ALA A 361 -3.87 -16.14 -4.68
CA ALA A 361 -4.12 -14.72 -5.02
C ALA A 361 -3.26 -14.26 -6.22
N ALA A 362 -1.97 -14.59 -6.22
CA ALA A 362 -1.07 -14.28 -7.33
C ALA A 362 -1.48 -14.98 -8.63
N THR A 363 -1.87 -16.25 -8.56
CA THR A 363 -2.33 -16.99 -9.74
C THR A 363 -3.62 -16.39 -10.30
N TRP A 364 -4.51 -15.92 -9.44
CA TRP A 364 -5.70 -15.21 -9.87
C TRP A 364 -5.36 -13.91 -10.61
N MET A 365 -4.41 -13.10 -10.11
CA MET A 365 -3.92 -11.89 -10.80
C MET A 365 -3.36 -12.21 -12.19
N LEU A 366 -2.49 -13.23 -12.29
CA LEU A 366 -1.91 -13.67 -13.55
C LEU A 366 -2.98 -14.10 -14.56
N THR A 367 -4.02 -14.79 -14.10
CA THR A 367 -5.06 -15.34 -14.98
C THR A 367 -6.05 -14.28 -15.48
N ASN A 368 -6.38 -13.28 -14.63
CA ASN A 368 -7.51 -12.37 -14.89
C ASN A 368 -7.08 -10.94 -15.22
N LEU A 369 -5.90 -10.50 -14.73
CA LEU A 369 -5.50 -9.10 -14.84
C LEU A 369 -4.21 -8.88 -15.66
N GLU A 370 -3.38 -9.89 -15.90
CA GLU A 370 -2.13 -9.73 -16.64
C GLU A 370 -2.38 -9.39 -18.10
N ASP A 371 -1.64 -8.43 -18.63
CA ASP A 371 -1.46 -8.22 -20.04
C ASP A 371 -0.15 -8.87 -20.50
N GLU A 372 -0.25 -10.12 -20.99
CA GLU A 372 0.93 -10.86 -21.46
C GLU A 372 1.59 -10.21 -22.69
N SER A 373 0.86 -9.40 -23.46
CA SER A 373 1.35 -8.81 -24.72
C SER A 373 2.22 -7.58 -24.51
N GLU A 374 1.82 -6.69 -23.58
CA GLU A 374 2.51 -5.44 -23.31
C GLU A 374 3.17 -5.40 -21.92
N GLY A 375 2.85 -6.36 -21.08
CA GLY A 375 3.26 -6.42 -19.68
C GLY A 375 2.35 -5.61 -18.76
N GLY A 376 2.49 -5.84 -17.47
CA GLY A 376 1.70 -5.20 -16.42
C GLY A 376 0.34 -5.82 -16.20
N PHE A 377 -0.32 -5.31 -15.16
CA PHE A 377 -1.62 -5.78 -14.71
C PHE A 377 -2.64 -4.66 -14.84
N TYR A 378 -3.79 -4.97 -15.34
CA TYR A 378 -4.93 -4.07 -15.32
C TYR A 378 -5.49 -3.90 -13.90
N ASP A 379 -6.06 -2.73 -13.63
CA ASP A 379 -6.59 -2.36 -12.30
C ASP A 379 -7.78 -3.22 -11.85
N SER A 380 -8.51 -3.80 -12.79
CA SER A 380 -9.70 -4.60 -12.50
C SER A 380 -10.02 -5.58 -13.63
N ASP A 381 -10.74 -6.65 -13.28
CA ASP A 381 -11.40 -7.54 -14.23
C ASP A 381 -12.74 -6.90 -14.68
N ALA A 382 -12.63 -5.85 -15.50
CA ALA A 382 -13.80 -5.12 -15.97
C ALA A 382 -14.58 -5.96 -16.98
N PRO A 383 -15.89 -6.21 -16.76
CA PRO A 383 -16.70 -6.97 -17.70
C PRO A 383 -16.86 -6.23 -19.02
N PRO A 384 -16.74 -6.92 -20.16
CA PRO A 384 -16.95 -6.30 -21.45
C PRO A 384 -18.41 -5.85 -21.60
N GLY A 385 -18.61 -4.65 -22.16
CA GLY A 385 -19.94 -4.12 -22.52
C GLY A 385 -20.54 -3.12 -21.52
N GLU A 386 -19.82 -2.75 -20.46
CA GLU A 386 -20.22 -1.65 -19.58
C GLU A 386 -20.07 -0.29 -20.31
N PRO A 387 -20.96 0.70 -20.02
CA PRO A 387 -20.91 2.01 -20.66
C PRO A 387 -19.77 2.90 -20.14
N GLY A 388 -19.39 3.89 -20.94
CA GLY A 388 -18.46 4.95 -20.56
C GLY A 388 -17.02 4.51 -20.44
N LEU A 389 -16.32 5.02 -19.41
CA LEU A 389 -14.92 4.70 -19.15
C LEU A 389 -14.72 3.38 -18.38
N PHE A 390 -15.78 2.67 -18.01
CA PHE A 390 -15.67 1.38 -17.31
C PHE A 390 -14.92 0.31 -18.11
N PRO A 391 -15.11 0.18 -19.43
CA PRO A 391 -14.36 -0.78 -20.23
C PRO A 391 -12.89 -0.39 -20.41
N VAL A 392 -12.52 0.86 -20.13
CA VAL A 392 -11.14 1.31 -20.23
C VAL A 392 -10.36 0.73 -19.06
N ARG A 393 -9.59 -0.32 -19.33
CA ARG A 393 -8.70 -0.93 -18.35
C ARG A 393 -7.42 -0.11 -18.27
N ILE A 394 -7.04 0.28 -17.06
CA ILE A 394 -5.82 1.04 -16.80
C ILE A 394 -4.80 0.18 -16.06
N LYS A 395 -3.53 0.50 -16.22
CA LYS A 395 -2.43 -0.15 -15.49
C LYS A 395 -1.87 0.86 -14.49
N PRO A 396 -2.29 0.85 -13.21
CA PRO A 396 -1.81 1.82 -12.24
C PRO A 396 -0.41 1.46 -11.74
N PRO A 397 0.56 2.42 -11.70
CA PRO A 397 1.97 2.11 -11.42
C PRO A 397 2.23 1.59 -10.01
N VAL A 398 1.57 2.13 -9.00
CA VAL A 398 1.79 1.71 -7.60
C VAL A 398 1.30 0.28 -7.39
N GLU A 399 0.08 -0.03 -7.80
CA GLU A 399 -0.52 -1.36 -7.66
C GLU A 399 0.22 -2.42 -8.48
N ASN A 400 0.73 -2.05 -9.66
CA ASN A 400 1.59 -2.93 -10.47
C ASN A 400 2.91 -3.22 -9.77
N SER A 401 3.50 -2.22 -9.11
CA SER A 401 4.74 -2.39 -8.33
C SER A 401 4.50 -3.29 -7.11
N GLN A 402 3.38 -3.15 -6.42
CA GLN A 402 2.98 -4.02 -5.32
C GLN A 402 2.75 -5.47 -5.79
N ALA A 403 2.05 -5.66 -6.91
CA ALA A 403 1.86 -6.97 -7.51
C ALA A 403 3.21 -7.61 -7.91
N ALA A 404 4.08 -6.86 -8.58
CA ALA A 404 5.42 -7.33 -8.95
C ALA A 404 6.27 -7.69 -7.72
N SER A 405 6.20 -6.91 -6.65
CA SER A 405 6.91 -7.19 -5.38
C SER A 405 6.46 -8.54 -4.78
N ALA A 406 5.15 -8.79 -4.71
CA ALA A 406 4.61 -10.08 -4.25
C ALA A 406 5.07 -11.24 -5.14
N LEU A 407 5.06 -11.06 -6.46
CA LEU A 407 5.48 -12.08 -7.43
C LEU A 407 6.99 -12.40 -7.35
N ILE A 408 7.85 -11.39 -7.15
CA ILE A 408 9.28 -11.61 -6.93
C ILE A 408 9.50 -12.46 -5.68
N ARG A 409 8.83 -12.12 -4.58
CA ARG A 409 8.91 -12.88 -3.32
C ARG A 409 8.39 -14.31 -3.47
N LEU A 410 7.28 -14.51 -4.20
CA LEU A 410 6.76 -15.85 -4.52
C LEU A 410 7.77 -16.66 -5.33
N ARG A 411 8.44 -16.07 -6.33
CA ARG A 411 9.52 -16.75 -7.04
C ARG A 411 10.64 -17.19 -6.09
N GLN A 412 11.03 -16.30 -5.15
CA GLN A 412 12.10 -16.59 -4.19
C GLN A 412 11.72 -17.72 -3.23
N ASN A 413 10.47 -17.77 -2.75
CA ASN A 413 9.99 -18.77 -1.81
C ASN A 413 9.62 -20.11 -2.47
N THR A 414 9.16 -20.12 -3.73
CA THR A 414 8.63 -21.32 -4.40
C THR A 414 9.49 -21.85 -5.53
N GLY A 415 10.45 -21.06 -6.04
CA GLY A 415 11.23 -21.37 -7.21
C GLY A 415 10.45 -21.30 -8.54
N GLN A 416 9.15 -20.95 -8.54
CA GLN A 416 8.33 -20.92 -9.74
C GLN A 416 8.69 -19.73 -10.63
N VAL A 417 9.30 -20.02 -11.78
CA VAL A 417 9.84 -19.01 -12.71
C VAL A 417 8.76 -18.08 -13.26
N ARG A 418 7.53 -18.58 -13.49
CA ARG A 418 6.40 -17.80 -14.02
C ARG A 418 6.11 -16.52 -13.23
N PHE A 419 6.25 -16.55 -11.90
CA PHE A 419 6.03 -15.37 -11.05
C PHE A 419 7.07 -14.29 -11.31
N GLY A 420 8.35 -14.66 -11.42
CA GLY A 420 9.41 -13.71 -11.72
C GLY A 420 9.31 -13.10 -13.11
N GLU A 421 8.95 -13.90 -14.11
CA GLU A 421 8.76 -13.42 -15.49
C GLU A 421 7.60 -12.40 -15.58
N ALA A 422 6.48 -12.65 -14.90
CA ALA A 422 5.37 -11.73 -14.87
C ALA A 422 5.71 -10.43 -14.12
N ALA A 423 6.45 -10.52 -13.00
CA ALA A 423 6.96 -9.36 -12.29
C ALA A 423 7.87 -8.50 -13.17
N GLU A 424 8.80 -9.12 -13.88
CA GLU A 424 9.72 -8.42 -14.78
C GLU A 424 8.96 -7.72 -15.92
N ARG A 425 7.98 -8.39 -16.56
CA ARG A 425 7.12 -7.77 -17.57
C ARG A 425 6.35 -6.56 -17.01
N ALA A 426 5.82 -6.67 -15.78
CA ALA A 426 5.10 -5.59 -15.15
C ALA A 426 5.99 -4.37 -14.89
N LEU A 427 7.23 -4.58 -14.45
CA LEU A 427 8.18 -3.50 -14.21
C LEU A 427 8.70 -2.89 -15.51
N LEU A 428 8.97 -3.70 -16.54
CA LEU A 428 9.39 -3.23 -17.86
C LEU A 428 8.37 -2.29 -18.50
N PHE A 429 7.08 -2.47 -18.20
CA PHE A 429 6.01 -1.60 -18.70
C PHE A 429 6.25 -0.12 -18.33
N TYR A 430 6.83 0.17 -17.16
CA TYR A 430 7.09 1.54 -16.70
C TYR A 430 8.54 2.01 -16.90
N ALA A 431 9.43 1.17 -17.42
CA ALA A 431 10.85 1.46 -17.48
C ALA A 431 11.22 2.71 -18.29
N GLY A 432 10.40 3.09 -19.27
CA GLY A 432 10.57 4.31 -20.05
C GLY A 432 9.86 5.55 -19.49
N SER A 433 8.88 5.39 -18.59
CA SER A 433 8.01 6.48 -18.13
C SER A 433 8.04 6.77 -16.62
N TYR A 434 8.72 5.96 -15.81
CA TYR A 434 8.74 6.12 -14.35
C TYR A 434 9.14 7.53 -13.86
N LYS A 435 9.96 8.25 -14.65
CA LYS A 435 10.40 9.60 -14.32
C LYS A 435 9.25 10.62 -14.26
N GLU A 436 8.20 10.38 -15.03
CA GLU A 436 7.01 11.24 -15.07
C GLU A 436 6.15 11.09 -13.81
N LEU A 437 6.34 10.00 -13.06
CA LEU A 437 5.59 9.72 -11.83
C LEU A 437 6.11 10.50 -10.61
N GLY A 438 7.30 11.11 -10.68
CA GLY A 438 7.90 11.84 -9.57
C GLY A 438 7.99 10.97 -8.29
N LEU A 439 7.52 11.48 -7.16
CA LEU A 439 7.52 10.75 -5.87
C LEU A 439 6.65 9.48 -5.88
N PHE A 440 5.67 9.37 -6.76
CA PHE A 440 4.81 8.18 -6.87
C PHE A 440 5.55 6.98 -7.46
N SER A 441 6.77 7.16 -7.99
CA SER A 441 7.64 6.06 -8.43
C SER A 441 8.44 5.40 -7.30
N ALA A 442 8.28 5.80 -6.04
CA ALA A 442 9.03 5.23 -4.91
C ALA A 442 8.82 3.71 -4.76
N GLU A 443 7.56 3.24 -4.82
CA GLU A 443 7.25 1.80 -4.76
C GLU A 443 7.83 1.03 -5.96
N TYR A 444 7.79 1.64 -7.14
CA TYR A 444 8.42 1.10 -8.34
C TYR A 444 9.94 0.95 -8.14
N ALA A 445 10.61 1.97 -7.60
CA ALA A 445 12.05 1.95 -7.36
C ALA A 445 12.45 0.84 -6.37
N ILE A 446 11.73 0.69 -5.27
CA ILE A 446 11.95 -0.40 -4.30
C ILE A 446 11.81 -1.77 -4.98
N THR A 447 10.78 -1.93 -5.81
CA THR A 447 10.49 -3.21 -6.46
C THR A 447 11.49 -3.55 -7.57
N VAL A 448 11.95 -2.56 -8.34
CA VAL A 448 13.04 -2.72 -9.30
C VAL A 448 14.33 -3.12 -8.58
N GLN A 449 14.68 -2.46 -7.48
CA GLN A 449 15.84 -2.83 -6.68
C GLN A 449 15.75 -4.28 -6.18
N ARG A 450 14.60 -4.69 -5.65
CA ARG A 450 14.35 -6.07 -5.21
C ARG A 450 14.55 -7.10 -6.34
N LEU A 451 14.16 -6.76 -7.57
CA LEU A 451 14.34 -7.64 -8.72
C LEU A 451 15.80 -7.80 -9.12
N LEU A 452 16.56 -6.70 -9.06
CA LEU A 452 17.96 -6.64 -9.51
C LEU A 452 18.94 -7.20 -8.48
N GLU A 453 18.61 -7.14 -7.19
CA GLU A 453 19.48 -7.62 -6.12
C GLU A 453 19.51 -9.16 -6.01
N PRO A 454 20.63 -9.72 -5.58
CA PRO A 454 20.71 -11.15 -5.32
C PRO A 454 19.70 -11.58 -4.25
N PRO A 455 18.93 -12.66 -4.45
CA PRO A 455 17.98 -13.11 -3.45
C PRO A 455 18.71 -13.58 -2.18
N VAL A 456 18.22 -13.12 -1.01
CA VAL A 456 18.65 -13.62 0.29
C VAL A 456 17.57 -14.55 0.83
N ARG A 457 17.95 -15.82 1.04
CA ARG A 457 17.08 -16.83 1.63
C ARG A 457 17.60 -17.26 2.98
N VAL A 458 16.72 -17.29 3.96
CA VAL A 458 16.97 -17.85 5.29
C VAL A 458 16.01 -19.01 5.50
N THR A 459 16.52 -20.25 5.47
CA THR A 459 15.73 -21.44 5.77
C THR A 459 16.01 -21.86 7.21
N ILE A 460 14.97 -21.88 8.03
CA ILE A 460 15.05 -22.27 9.46
C ILE A 460 14.47 -23.68 9.60
N ALA A 461 15.32 -24.65 9.88
CA ALA A 461 14.90 -26.00 10.25
C ALA A 461 14.53 -26.01 11.74
N GLY A 462 13.23 -26.18 12.05
CA GLY A 462 12.74 -26.20 13.44
C GLY A 462 11.22 -26.31 13.51
N PRO A 463 10.67 -26.92 14.58
CA PRO A 463 9.23 -27.05 14.75
C PRO A 463 8.56 -25.66 14.85
N PRO A 464 7.48 -25.40 14.09
CA PRO A 464 6.68 -24.19 14.24
C PRO A 464 6.11 -24.07 15.66
N GLY A 465 6.15 -22.86 16.23
CA GLY A 465 5.63 -22.60 17.57
C GLY A 465 6.60 -22.88 18.72
N GLU A 466 7.75 -23.50 18.46
CA GLU A 466 8.84 -23.53 19.46
C GLU A 466 9.46 -22.14 19.64
N SER A 467 9.77 -21.77 20.90
CA SER A 467 10.40 -20.49 21.24
C SER A 467 11.68 -20.25 20.45
N GLY A 468 12.55 -21.26 20.32
CA GLY A 468 13.81 -21.16 19.59
C GLY A 468 13.61 -20.91 18.09
N THR A 469 12.60 -21.52 17.46
CA THR A 469 12.23 -21.25 16.06
C THR A 469 11.75 -19.82 15.89
N GLY A 470 10.89 -19.34 16.81
CA GLY A 470 10.44 -17.94 16.84
C GLY A 470 11.60 -16.95 17.04
N GLU A 471 12.58 -17.28 17.87
CA GLU A 471 13.78 -16.45 18.07
C GLU A 471 14.64 -16.36 16.80
N MET A 472 14.81 -17.47 16.06
CA MET A 472 15.51 -17.48 14.77
C MET A 472 14.78 -16.64 13.71
N ILE A 473 13.44 -16.73 13.62
CA ILE A 473 12.63 -15.92 12.70
C ILE A 473 12.85 -14.42 12.98
N ARG A 474 12.69 -14.01 14.24
CA ARG A 474 12.90 -12.61 14.64
C ARG A 474 14.33 -12.14 14.39
N ALA A 475 15.32 -12.99 14.68
CA ALA A 475 16.72 -12.69 14.40
C ALA A 475 16.98 -12.49 12.90
N ALA A 476 16.39 -13.32 12.03
CA ALA A 476 16.50 -13.15 10.59
C ALA A 476 15.92 -11.79 10.14
N HIS A 477 14.77 -11.38 10.69
CA HIS A 477 14.14 -10.10 10.35
C HIS A 477 14.84 -8.88 10.95
N LYS A 478 15.68 -9.04 11.98
CA LYS A 478 16.49 -7.97 12.58
C LYS A 478 17.80 -7.68 11.83
N ALA A 479 18.17 -8.46 10.82
CA ALA A 479 19.32 -8.13 9.99
C ALA A 479 19.07 -6.83 9.19
N ARG A 480 20.06 -5.93 9.17
CA ARG A 480 20.00 -4.68 8.42
C ARG A 480 20.38 -4.94 6.95
N ILE A 481 19.45 -5.52 6.23
CA ILE A 481 19.52 -5.76 4.79
C ILE A 481 18.15 -5.44 4.17
N PRO A 482 18.10 -4.91 2.93
CA PRO A 482 16.85 -4.40 2.37
C PRO A 482 15.84 -5.50 2.08
N PHE A 483 16.31 -6.65 1.59
CA PHE A 483 15.43 -7.73 1.12
C PHE A 483 15.89 -9.09 1.63
N ARG A 484 14.94 -9.90 2.07
CA ARG A 484 15.12 -11.30 2.45
C ARG A 484 13.82 -12.08 2.31
N SER A 485 13.92 -13.38 2.17
CA SER A 485 12.83 -14.32 2.41
C SER A 485 13.20 -15.23 3.59
N VAL A 486 12.22 -15.52 4.44
CA VAL A 486 12.36 -16.39 5.60
C VAL A 486 11.39 -17.55 5.47
N GLU A 487 11.91 -18.76 5.52
CA GLU A 487 11.18 -20.00 5.40
C GLU A 487 11.39 -20.85 6.65
N VAL A 488 10.35 -21.50 7.14
CA VAL A 488 10.42 -22.42 8.26
C VAL A 488 10.06 -23.82 7.80
N LEU A 489 11.00 -24.74 7.88
CA LEU A 489 10.79 -26.16 7.58
C LEU A 489 10.66 -26.95 8.88
N ASP A 490 9.46 -27.52 9.09
CA ASP A 490 9.19 -28.42 10.22
C ASP A 490 9.87 -29.78 9.97
N PRO A 491 10.82 -30.19 10.80
CA PRO A 491 11.52 -31.46 10.62
C PRO A 491 10.61 -32.70 10.61
N GLU A 492 9.44 -32.63 11.26
CA GLU A 492 8.48 -33.73 11.27
C GLU A 492 7.72 -33.86 9.94
N ILE A 493 7.53 -32.74 9.24
CA ILE A 493 6.76 -32.67 7.97
C ILE A 493 7.72 -32.69 6.77
N HIS A 494 8.82 -31.91 6.84
CA HIS A 494 9.75 -31.62 5.73
C HIS A 494 11.07 -32.40 5.84
N GLY A 495 11.10 -33.53 6.54
CA GLY A 495 12.33 -34.31 6.74
C GLY A 495 13.00 -34.71 5.42
N GLU A 496 12.22 -35.15 4.41
CA GLU A 496 12.75 -35.51 3.08
C GLU A 496 13.36 -34.30 2.34
N GLU A 497 12.77 -33.12 2.47
CA GLU A 497 13.26 -31.90 1.86
C GLU A 497 14.55 -31.40 2.54
N LEU A 498 14.58 -31.44 3.87
CA LEU A 498 15.78 -31.15 4.65
C LEU A 498 16.94 -32.08 4.28
N ASP A 499 16.68 -33.36 4.14
CA ASP A 499 17.69 -34.35 3.72
C ASP A 499 18.16 -34.10 2.27
N ALA A 500 17.25 -33.79 1.36
CA ALA A 500 17.57 -33.53 -0.04
C ALA A 500 18.41 -32.26 -0.23
N THR A 501 18.21 -31.24 0.60
CA THR A 501 18.99 -29.99 0.61
C THR A 501 20.28 -30.08 1.40
N GLY A 502 20.46 -31.14 2.18
CA GLY A 502 21.57 -31.30 3.12
C GLY A 502 21.43 -30.41 4.37
N TYR A 503 20.23 -29.92 4.65
CA TYR A 503 19.91 -29.16 5.85
C TYR A 503 19.59 -30.13 7.01
N GLY A 504 20.43 -30.16 8.01
CA GLY A 504 20.23 -31.02 9.18
C GLY A 504 19.37 -30.37 10.25
N TYR A 505 18.71 -31.19 11.06
CA TYR A 505 18.09 -30.78 12.31
C TYR A 505 18.58 -31.68 13.46
N ALA A 506 19.15 -31.10 14.49
CA ALA A 506 19.74 -31.84 15.60
C ALA A 506 18.99 -31.61 16.93
N GLY A 507 17.67 -31.47 16.89
CA GLY A 507 16.85 -31.24 18.08
C GLY A 507 16.88 -29.80 18.60
N LYS A 508 17.44 -28.87 17.81
CA LYS A 508 17.40 -27.42 18.06
C LYS A 508 17.28 -26.71 16.73
N PRO A 509 16.58 -25.55 16.67
CA PRO A 509 16.45 -24.76 15.45
C PRO A 509 17.82 -24.37 14.86
N ILE A 510 17.93 -24.48 13.55
CA ILE A 510 19.14 -24.15 12.78
C ILE A 510 18.74 -23.27 11.60
N ALA A 511 19.43 -22.16 11.38
CA ALA A 511 19.22 -21.30 10.21
C ALA A 511 20.29 -21.54 9.16
N TYR A 512 19.87 -21.69 7.91
CA TYR A 512 20.70 -21.80 6.71
C TYR A 512 20.54 -20.53 5.89
N ILE A 513 21.65 -19.87 5.56
CA ILE A 513 21.69 -18.59 4.86
C ILE A 513 22.26 -18.83 3.46
N CYS A 514 21.52 -18.45 2.41
CA CYS A 514 22.02 -18.37 1.06
C CYS A 514 21.80 -16.98 0.47
N VAL A 515 22.86 -16.40 -0.12
CA VAL A 515 22.83 -15.12 -0.82
C VAL A 515 23.19 -15.37 -2.28
N GLY A 516 22.25 -15.18 -3.20
CA GLY A 516 22.39 -15.64 -4.57
C GLY A 516 22.64 -17.14 -4.65
N ALA A 517 23.78 -17.52 -5.25
CA ALA A 517 24.20 -18.91 -5.40
C ALA A 517 25.14 -19.40 -4.28
N SER A 518 25.46 -18.56 -3.30
CA SER A 518 26.41 -18.87 -2.22
C SER A 518 25.71 -19.09 -0.90
N CYS A 519 25.91 -20.28 -0.28
CA CYS A 519 25.38 -20.56 1.04
C CYS A 519 26.49 -20.53 2.09
N GLN A 520 26.15 -20.06 3.29
CA GLN A 520 27.05 -19.94 4.43
C GLN A 520 26.95 -21.17 5.36
N PRO A 521 27.94 -21.38 6.25
CA PRO A 521 27.79 -22.35 7.32
C PRO A 521 26.55 -22.07 8.16
N PRO A 522 25.83 -23.14 8.61
CA PRO A 522 24.60 -22.98 9.37
C PRO A 522 24.81 -22.21 10.68
N VAL A 523 23.77 -21.53 11.13
CA VAL A 523 23.74 -20.73 12.36
C VAL A 523 22.82 -21.41 13.38
N THR A 524 23.34 -21.65 14.58
CA THR A 524 22.61 -22.31 15.68
C THR A 524 22.26 -21.37 16.82
N ASP A 525 22.90 -20.19 16.89
CA ASP A 525 22.60 -19.15 17.88
C ASP A 525 21.86 -17.99 17.19
N PRO A 526 20.62 -17.69 17.60
CA PRO A 526 19.87 -16.55 17.05
C PRO A 526 20.61 -15.21 17.13
N ALA A 527 21.47 -15.04 18.14
CA ALA A 527 22.24 -13.80 18.33
C ALA A 527 23.27 -13.55 17.21
N ASP A 528 23.77 -14.61 16.57
CA ASP A 528 24.75 -14.51 15.49
C ASP A 528 24.10 -14.27 14.12
N LEU A 529 22.81 -14.58 13.98
CA LEU A 529 22.12 -14.64 12.68
C LEU A 529 22.09 -13.27 11.96
N PRO A 530 21.75 -12.12 12.60
CA PRO A 530 21.75 -10.84 11.93
C PRO A 530 23.11 -10.46 11.33
N GLY A 531 24.17 -10.56 12.14
CA GLY A 531 25.53 -10.23 11.68
C GLY A 531 26.04 -11.12 10.54
N ARG A 532 25.63 -12.41 10.53
CA ARG A 532 25.96 -13.32 9.42
C ARG A 532 25.22 -12.97 8.14
N LEU A 533 23.95 -12.59 8.24
CA LEU A 533 23.18 -12.12 7.09
C LEU A 533 23.77 -10.83 6.50
N GLU A 534 24.08 -9.85 7.33
CA GLU A 534 24.68 -8.57 6.92
C GLU A 534 26.06 -8.78 6.26
N ALA A 535 26.90 -9.66 6.82
CA ALA A 535 28.18 -9.99 6.22
C ALA A 535 28.04 -10.72 4.88
N GLY A 536 27.05 -11.62 4.76
CA GLY A 536 26.75 -12.32 3.52
C GLY A 536 26.27 -11.36 2.43
N TRP A 537 25.34 -10.47 2.77
CA TRP A 537 24.86 -9.42 1.88
C TRP A 537 26.00 -8.52 1.37
N ALA A 538 26.82 -7.97 2.28
CA ALA A 538 27.94 -7.09 1.94
C ALA A 538 29.01 -7.75 1.03
N SER A 539 29.03 -9.08 0.93
CA SER A 539 29.97 -9.80 0.07
C SER A 539 29.54 -9.87 -1.40
N VAL A 540 28.25 -9.61 -1.70
CA VAL A 540 27.67 -9.76 -3.05
C VAL A 540 27.04 -8.48 -3.58
N SER A 541 26.64 -7.53 -2.73
CA SER A 541 25.99 -6.27 -3.08
C SER A 541 26.97 -5.14 -3.47
N ARG A 542 28.26 -5.44 -3.69
CA ARG A 542 29.32 -4.47 -4.05
C ARG A 542 29.54 -4.39 -5.55
#